data_5184a7fedd6994a3a1c9954c8ad8c677
#
_entry.id   5184a7fedd6994a3a1c9954c8ad8c677
#
_cell.length_a   1.000
_cell.length_b   1.000
_cell.length_c   1.000
_cell.angle_alpha   90.00
_cell.angle_beta   90.00
_cell.angle_gamma   90.00
#
_symmetry.space_group_name_H-M   'P 1'
#
loop_
_entity.id
_entity.type
_entity.pdbx_description
1 polymer ?
#
loop_
_entity_poly.entity_id
_entity_poly.type
_entity_poly.pdbx_seq_one_letter_code
_entity_poly.pdbx_strand_id
1 'polypeptide(L)'
;EKLGTTSAVIPSGVSTDAMHGIIGYANGVVVAQGTNLYYSLDGTSYVQINKDTFTTGTGTVSISAGSPTVTGTATTFTVNFTAGDDIKIDGNFYKVLSIASNTSLTLDINADTSNTQNGLSYFIGGIAASSLAAATTIPRTNQTNLQFVNFESTGGQNGTLYFVDGVNKIGEFYIHDDGTYHFEELTRSSPIGCSLIERYTERIIVSGQTANPSLVYYSTRLKPYEFEGASAGFIDVGDIVTGIKVFRNSLIIFCK
;
A
#
# COMPACT_ATOMS: atom_id res chain seq x y z
N GLU A 1 -27.11 -14.71 5.69
CA GLU A 1 -27.93 -14.01 4.69
C GLU A 1 -27.30 -14.24 3.33
N LYS A 2 -28.03 -14.93 2.45
CA LYS A 2 -27.56 -15.29 1.12
C LYS A 2 -27.52 -14.01 0.30
N LEU A 3 -26.32 -13.49 0.03
CA LEU A 3 -26.17 -12.42 -0.94
C LEU A 3 -26.80 -12.87 -2.25
N GLY A 4 -27.84 -12.15 -2.66
CA GLY A 4 -28.53 -12.44 -3.93
C GLY A 4 -27.52 -12.40 -5.06
N THR A 5 -27.67 -13.31 -6.00
CA THR A 5 -26.91 -13.35 -7.27
C THR A 5 -27.37 -12.20 -8.17
N THR A 6 -27.11 -10.97 -7.79
CA THR A 6 -27.03 -9.89 -8.76
C THR A 6 -25.61 -9.96 -9.32
N SER A 7 -25.50 -10.34 -10.59
CA SER A 7 -24.27 -10.14 -11.35
C SER A 7 -23.87 -8.69 -11.12
N ALA A 8 -22.78 -8.45 -10.39
CA ALA A 8 -22.18 -7.14 -10.36
C ALA A 8 -21.91 -6.80 -11.82
N VAL A 9 -22.60 -5.81 -12.35
CA VAL A 9 -22.35 -5.31 -13.70
C VAL A 9 -21.03 -4.58 -13.61
N ILE A 10 -19.96 -5.33 -13.74
CA ILE A 10 -18.64 -4.77 -13.96
C ILE A 10 -18.73 -4.06 -15.31
N PRO A 11 -18.30 -2.78 -15.43
CA PRO A 11 -18.45 -2.01 -16.66
C PRO A 11 -17.98 -2.79 -17.88
N SER A 12 -18.67 -2.61 -19.00
CA SER A 12 -18.31 -3.23 -20.28
C SER A 12 -16.85 -2.91 -20.63
N GLY A 13 -16.01 -3.93 -20.75
CA GLY A 13 -14.57 -3.82 -20.96
C GLY A 13 -13.74 -4.45 -19.85
N VAL A 14 -14.37 -4.90 -18.78
CA VAL A 14 -13.72 -5.63 -17.70
C VAL A 14 -13.70 -7.12 -18.04
N SER A 15 -12.56 -7.73 -17.76
CA SER A 15 -12.29 -9.15 -17.95
C SER A 15 -13.41 -10.05 -17.43
N THR A 16 -13.65 -11.15 -18.13
CA THR A 16 -14.49 -12.27 -17.66
C THR A 16 -13.75 -13.15 -16.64
N ASP A 17 -12.60 -12.68 -16.15
CA ASP A 17 -11.75 -13.42 -15.25
C ASP A 17 -12.37 -13.63 -13.87
N ALA A 18 -11.86 -14.63 -13.17
CA ALA A 18 -12.34 -14.98 -11.84
C ALA A 18 -12.13 -13.84 -10.83
N MET A 19 -13.06 -13.72 -9.88
CA MET A 19 -12.90 -12.85 -8.71
C MET A 19 -11.97 -13.53 -7.71
N HIS A 20 -10.93 -12.84 -7.26
CA HIS A 20 -9.90 -13.35 -6.38
C HIS A 20 -9.97 -12.79 -4.96
N GLY A 21 -10.71 -11.72 -4.76
CA GLY A 21 -10.90 -11.13 -3.44
C GLY A 21 -11.83 -9.93 -3.45
N ILE A 22 -12.43 -9.67 -2.30
CA ILE A 22 -13.29 -8.51 -2.06
C ILE A 22 -13.13 -8.07 -0.60
N ILE A 23 -13.06 -6.75 -0.38
CA ILE A 23 -13.01 -6.16 0.96
C ILE A 23 -13.72 -4.81 1.00
N GLY A 24 -14.41 -4.52 2.11
CA GLY A 24 -14.89 -3.17 2.40
C GLY A 24 -13.73 -2.25 2.78
N TYR A 25 -13.68 -1.05 2.18
CA TYR A 25 -12.65 -0.06 2.45
C TYR A 25 -13.16 1.36 2.17
N ALA A 26 -12.86 2.32 3.05
CA ALA A 26 -13.16 3.74 2.88
C ALA A 26 -14.58 4.03 2.35
N ASN A 27 -15.60 3.51 3.03
CA ASN A 27 -17.03 3.60 2.67
C ASN A 27 -17.40 2.95 1.33
N GLY A 28 -16.50 2.23 0.70
CA GLY A 28 -16.71 1.51 -0.55
C GLY A 28 -16.22 0.08 -0.49
N VAL A 29 -15.95 -0.48 -1.64
CA VAL A 29 -15.48 -1.85 -1.79
C VAL A 29 -14.32 -1.93 -2.79
N VAL A 30 -13.27 -2.65 -2.41
CA VAL A 30 -12.18 -3.04 -3.33
C VAL A 30 -12.43 -4.46 -3.79
N VAL A 31 -12.33 -4.67 -5.09
CA VAL A 31 -12.53 -5.96 -5.77
C VAL A 31 -11.28 -6.30 -6.57
N ALA A 32 -10.78 -7.52 -6.40
CA ALA A 32 -9.72 -8.08 -7.23
C ALA A 32 -10.32 -9.07 -8.23
N GLN A 33 -10.13 -8.80 -9.52
CA GLN A 33 -10.62 -9.65 -10.60
C GLN A 33 -9.54 -9.83 -11.68
N GLY A 34 -9.24 -11.05 -12.02
CA GLY A 34 -8.11 -11.37 -12.89
C GLY A 34 -6.82 -10.75 -12.34
N THR A 35 -6.16 -9.95 -13.15
CA THR A 35 -4.93 -9.24 -12.77
C THR A 35 -5.18 -7.80 -12.30
N ASN A 36 -6.44 -7.38 -12.16
CA ASN A 36 -6.81 -5.99 -11.88
C ASN A 36 -7.44 -5.83 -10.50
N LEU A 37 -7.31 -4.62 -9.97
CA LEU A 37 -8.03 -4.13 -8.79
C LEU A 37 -9.03 -3.06 -9.22
N TYR A 38 -10.18 -3.04 -8.58
CA TYR A 38 -11.24 -2.06 -8.79
C TYR A 38 -11.73 -1.53 -7.46
N TYR A 39 -12.13 -0.27 -7.44
CA TYR A 39 -12.81 0.35 -6.31
C TYR A 39 -14.20 0.84 -6.71
N SER A 40 -15.14 0.73 -5.81
CA SER A 40 -16.50 1.24 -5.98
C SER A 40 -17.01 1.81 -4.66
N LEU A 41 -17.63 3.00 -4.72
CA LEU A 41 -18.33 3.60 -3.58
C LEU A 41 -19.77 3.09 -3.44
N ASP A 42 -20.42 2.74 -4.56
CA ASP A 42 -21.85 2.43 -4.63
C ASP A 42 -22.13 0.94 -4.91
N GLY A 43 -21.09 0.15 -5.14
CA GLY A 43 -21.21 -1.26 -5.53
C GLY A 43 -21.73 -1.49 -6.96
N THR A 44 -21.92 -0.43 -7.73
CA THR A 44 -22.46 -0.50 -9.13
C THR A 44 -21.51 0.07 -10.15
N SER A 45 -20.81 1.13 -9.81
CA SER A 45 -19.83 1.80 -10.68
C SER A 45 -18.42 1.50 -10.14
N TYR A 46 -17.58 0.87 -10.97
CA TYR A 46 -16.24 0.46 -10.59
C TYR A 46 -15.18 1.26 -11.35
N VAL A 47 -14.19 1.75 -10.61
CA VAL A 47 -13.01 2.41 -11.16
C VAL A 47 -11.85 1.44 -11.05
N GLN A 48 -11.13 1.21 -12.15
CA GLN A 48 -9.91 0.42 -12.11
C GLN A 48 -8.81 1.18 -11.38
N ILE A 49 -8.17 0.51 -10.43
CA ILE A 49 -7.03 1.03 -9.69
C ILE A 49 -5.78 0.66 -10.49
N ASN A 50 -5.00 1.68 -10.87
CA ASN A 50 -3.73 1.49 -11.54
C ASN A 50 -2.58 1.78 -10.57
N LYS A 51 -1.46 1.11 -10.80
CA LYS A 51 -0.25 1.33 -10.01
C LYS A 51 0.33 2.71 -10.26
N ASP A 52 0.71 3.38 -9.22
CA ASP A 52 1.41 4.64 -9.31
C ASP A 52 2.79 4.46 -9.95
N THR A 53 3.15 5.40 -10.81
CA THR A 53 4.49 5.46 -11.38
C THR A 53 5.27 6.54 -10.66
N PHE A 54 6.28 6.11 -9.91
CA PHE A 54 7.18 7.02 -9.21
C PHE A 54 8.56 7.01 -9.83
N THR A 55 9.14 8.21 -9.94
CA THR A 55 10.53 8.39 -10.34
C THR A 55 11.34 8.82 -9.12
N THR A 56 12.50 8.21 -8.90
CA THR A 56 13.40 8.62 -7.81
C THR A 56 13.85 10.06 -8.02
N GLY A 57 13.65 10.89 -7.01
CA GLY A 57 14.11 12.28 -7.02
C GLY A 57 15.63 12.38 -6.89
N THR A 58 16.18 13.47 -7.45
CA THR A 58 17.62 13.77 -7.32
C THR A 58 17.92 14.34 -5.93
N GLY A 59 18.99 13.88 -5.32
CA GLY A 59 19.39 14.29 -3.96
C GLY A 59 18.67 13.50 -2.86
N THR A 60 18.64 14.04 -1.67
CA THR A 60 18.02 13.44 -0.49
C THR A 60 17.19 14.44 0.28
N VAL A 61 16.29 13.95 1.13
CA VAL A 61 15.42 14.80 1.96
C VAL A 61 15.55 14.47 3.43
N SER A 62 15.17 15.45 4.25
CA SER A 62 15.01 15.32 5.69
C SER A 62 13.61 15.74 6.09
N ILE A 63 13.00 14.98 6.99
CA ILE A 63 11.68 15.23 7.59
C ILE A 63 11.76 15.11 9.09
N SER A 64 10.88 15.81 9.80
CA SER A 64 10.82 15.77 11.28
C SER A 64 9.42 15.45 11.75
N ALA A 65 9.31 14.70 12.82
CA ALA A 65 8.05 14.37 13.46
C ALA A 65 7.19 15.61 13.74
N GLY A 66 5.93 15.56 13.35
CA GLY A 66 4.98 16.64 13.59
C GLY A 66 5.23 17.91 12.79
N SER A 67 6.10 17.87 11.77
CA SER A 67 6.38 18.99 10.88
C SER A 67 5.99 18.65 9.43
N PRO A 68 5.29 19.54 8.72
CA PRO A 68 5.02 19.34 7.30
C PRO A 68 6.19 19.79 6.41
N THR A 69 7.27 20.33 6.97
CA THR A 69 8.41 20.86 6.20
C THR A 69 9.36 19.75 5.80
N VAL A 70 9.66 19.68 4.50
CA VAL A 70 10.69 18.82 3.93
C VAL A 70 11.89 19.70 3.54
N THR A 71 13.06 19.33 4.04
CA THR A 71 14.33 19.97 3.68
C THR A 71 15.11 19.06 2.74
N GLY A 72 15.51 19.57 1.60
CA GLY A 72 16.27 18.86 0.58
C GLY A 72 17.77 19.19 0.61
N THR A 73 18.57 18.21 0.24
CA THR A 73 20.00 18.34 -0.04
C THR A 73 20.27 17.93 -1.49
N ALA A 74 20.79 18.85 -2.30
CA ALA A 74 21.00 18.66 -3.74
C ALA A 74 19.72 18.27 -4.52
N THR A 75 18.56 18.76 -4.05
CA THR A 75 17.26 18.53 -4.68
C THR A 75 16.91 19.63 -5.68
N THR A 76 15.89 19.39 -6.51
CA THR A 76 15.39 20.33 -7.53
C THR A 76 13.87 20.46 -7.44
N PHE A 77 13.35 20.76 -6.25
CA PHE A 77 11.90 20.74 -5.99
C PHE A 77 11.10 21.66 -6.90
N THR A 78 11.61 22.86 -7.23
CA THR A 78 10.90 23.81 -8.11
C THR A 78 10.77 23.32 -9.55
N VAL A 79 11.58 22.34 -9.96
CA VAL A 79 11.51 21.71 -11.28
C VAL A 79 10.65 20.44 -11.24
N ASN A 80 10.69 19.73 -10.12
CA ASN A 80 10.11 18.40 -10.00
C ASN A 80 8.65 18.42 -9.55
N PHE A 81 8.19 19.47 -8.88
CA PHE A 81 6.87 19.51 -8.25
C PHE A 81 6.13 20.82 -8.53
N THR A 82 4.82 20.70 -8.56
CA THR A 82 3.86 21.79 -8.39
C THR A 82 3.01 21.53 -7.14
N ALA A 83 2.32 22.53 -6.63
CA ALA A 83 1.38 22.33 -5.53
C ALA A 83 0.26 21.36 -5.96
N GLY A 84 -0.02 20.37 -5.13
CA GLY A 84 -0.98 19.30 -5.41
C GLY A 84 -0.34 18.01 -5.94
N ASP A 85 0.93 18.02 -6.33
CA ASP A 85 1.63 16.81 -6.77
C ASP A 85 1.88 15.85 -5.61
N ASP A 86 2.00 14.57 -5.93
CA ASP A 86 2.33 13.53 -4.97
C ASP A 86 3.83 13.38 -4.78
N ILE A 87 4.23 13.20 -3.53
CA ILE A 87 5.59 12.87 -3.14
C ILE A 87 5.57 11.69 -2.17
N LYS A 88 6.43 10.70 -2.40
CA LYS A 88 6.63 9.60 -1.46
C LYS A 88 7.96 9.75 -0.74
N ILE A 89 7.92 9.74 0.59
CA ILE A 89 9.11 9.85 1.46
C ILE A 89 9.01 8.76 2.54
N ASP A 90 10.07 7.98 2.70
CA ASP A 90 10.16 6.92 3.73
C ASP A 90 8.97 5.94 3.72
N GLY A 91 8.46 5.61 2.53
CA GLY A 91 7.32 4.72 2.36
C GLY A 91 5.95 5.39 2.49
N ASN A 92 5.87 6.62 2.99
CA ASN A 92 4.62 7.37 3.15
C ASN A 92 4.37 8.28 1.97
N PHE A 93 3.10 8.43 1.61
CA PHE A 93 2.64 9.33 0.56
C PHE A 93 2.16 10.64 1.18
N TYR A 94 2.48 11.73 0.50
CA TYR A 94 2.08 13.09 0.87
C TYR A 94 1.73 13.87 -0.38
N LYS A 95 0.93 14.92 -0.23
CA LYS A 95 0.78 15.93 -1.26
C LYS A 95 1.68 17.12 -0.96
N VAL A 96 2.24 17.69 -2.02
CA VAL A 96 3.00 18.93 -1.93
C VAL A 96 2.02 20.10 -1.79
N LEU A 97 1.97 20.72 -0.62
CA LEU A 97 1.14 21.89 -0.39
C LEU A 97 1.76 23.15 -1.05
N SER A 98 3.08 23.33 -0.90
CA SER A 98 3.80 24.47 -1.49
C SER A 98 5.30 24.19 -1.63
N ILE A 99 5.95 24.86 -2.57
CA ILE A 99 7.38 24.78 -2.80
C ILE A 99 8.00 26.18 -2.55
N ALA A 100 8.86 26.28 -1.55
CA ALA A 100 9.54 27.52 -1.21
C ALA A 100 10.85 27.71 -2.00
N SER A 101 11.57 26.63 -2.30
CA SER A 101 12.82 26.65 -3.06
C SER A 101 13.15 25.25 -3.58
N ASN A 102 14.28 25.11 -4.29
CA ASN A 102 14.79 23.79 -4.70
C ASN A 102 15.10 22.84 -3.53
N THR A 103 15.24 23.37 -2.33
CA THR A 103 15.62 22.60 -1.14
C THR A 103 14.61 22.71 0.00
N SER A 104 13.42 23.27 -0.25
CA SER A 104 12.38 23.37 0.77
C SER A 104 11.00 23.30 0.14
N LEU A 105 10.17 22.37 0.63
CA LEU A 105 8.75 22.26 0.33
C LEU A 105 7.95 21.97 1.59
N THR A 106 6.65 22.17 1.51
CA THR A 106 5.69 21.90 2.59
C THR A 106 4.71 20.83 2.13
N LEU A 107 4.48 19.83 2.97
CA LEU A 107 3.49 18.78 2.77
C LEU A 107 2.10 19.25 3.20
N ASP A 108 1.07 18.59 2.71
CA ASP A 108 -0.34 18.80 3.09
C ASP A 108 -0.63 18.39 4.53
N ILE A 109 0.11 17.42 5.05
CA ILE A 109 0.03 16.91 6.40
C ILE A 109 1.42 16.87 7.05
N ASN A 110 1.46 16.72 8.36
CA ASN A 110 2.72 16.52 9.08
C ASN A 110 3.37 15.19 8.69
N ALA A 111 4.70 15.18 8.58
CA ALA A 111 5.44 13.97 8.29
C ALA A 111 5.19 12.90 9.37
N ASP A 112 4.80 11.71 8.91
CA ASP A 112 4.56 10.54 9.76
C ASP A 112 5.88 9.83 10.07
N THR A 113 6.59 10.37 11.04
CA THR A 113 7.84 9.81 11.55
C THR A 113 7.92 10.02 13.06
N SER A 114 8.54 9.09 13.75
CA SER A 114 8.72 9.19 15.21
C SER A 114 9.85 10.13 15.63
N ASN A 115 10.77 10.45 14.71
CA ASN A 115 11.96 11.27 14.93
C ASN A 115 12.35 12.03 13.66
N THR A 116 13.31 12.94 13.77
CA THR A 116 13.94 13.53 12.58
C THR A 116 14.67 12.46 11.79
N GLN A 117 14.34 12.36 10.52
CA GLN A 117 14.96 11.46 9.55
C GLN A 117 15.75 12.29 8.54
N ASN A 118 16.97 11.86 8.22
CA ASN A 118 17.87 12.58 7.30
C ASN A 118 18.37 11.64 6.21
N GLY A 119 18.68 12.23 5.03
CA GLY A 119 19.28 11.49 3.94
C GLY A 119 18.35 10.48 3.28
N LEU A 120 17.03 10.69 3.38
CA LEU A 120 16.03 9.81 2.80
C LEU A 120 15.94 9.98 1.29
N SER A 121 15.73 8.90 0.58
CA SER A 121 15.29 8.95 -0.81
C SER A 121 13.84 9.41 -0.87
N TYR A 122 13.52 10.18 -1.89
CA TYR A 122 12.15 10.57 -2.19
C TYR A 122 11.79 10.23 -3.63
N PHE A 123 10.50 10.13 -3.90
CA PHE A 123 9.98 9.76 -5.20
C PHE A 123 8.99 10.83 -5.67
N ILE A 124 9.05 11.11 -6.97
CA ILE A 124 8.29 12.16 -7.65
C ILE A 124 7.18 11.50 -8.44
N GLY A 125 5.99 12.09 -8.38
CA GLY A 125 4.85 11.64 -9.14
C GLY A 125 4.07 10.56 -8.41
N GLY A 126 2.99 10.26 -8.96
CA GLY A 126 1.96 9.32 -8.61
C GLY A 126 0.81 9.70 -9.51
N ILE A 127 0.49 8.93 -10.50
CA ILE A 127 -0.71 9.18 -11.28
C ILE A 127 -1.83 8.48 -10.55
N ALA A 128 -2.63 9.24 -9.84
CA ALA A 128 -3.93 8.76 -9.42
C ALA A 128 -4.72 8.39 -10.67
N ALA A 129 -4.94 7.14 -10.87
CA ALA A 129 -5.76 6.69 -11.98
C ALA A 129 -7.24 6.93 -11.67
N SER A 130 -7.70 8.14 -11.88
CA SER A 130 -9.12 8.48 -11.81
C SER A 130 -9.83 8.37 -13.16
N SER A 131 -9.17 7.88 -14.22
CA SER A 131 -9.83 7.79 -15.53
C SER A 131 -9.79 6.38 -16.11
N LEU A 132 -10.95 5.89 -16.52
CA LEU A 132 -11.18 4.71 -17.37
C LEU A 132 -10.51 4.80 -18.75
N ALA A 133 -9.77 5.87 -19.06
CA ALA A 133 -9.16 6.09 -20.35
C ALA A 133 -7.70 5.61 -20.33
N ALA A 134 -7.46 4.48 -20.99
CA ALA A 134 -6.15 3.98 -21.42
C ALA A 134 -5.13 3.78 -20.30
N ALA A 135 -5.54 3.11 -19.24
CA ALA A 135 -4.61 2.62 -18.25
C ALA A 135 -3.66 1.60 -18.86
N THR A 136 -2.40 1.87 -18.76
CA THR A 136 -1.38 0.81 -18.88
C THR A 136 -1.65 -0.17 -17.77
N THR A 137 -2.31 -1.26 -18.10
CA THR A 137 -2.55 -2.39 -17.20
C THR A 137 -1.23 -2.80 -16.59
N ILE A 138 -1.17 -2.80 -15.25
CA ILE A 138 -0.09 -3.49 -14.59
C ILE A 138 -0.55 -4.91 -14.42
N PRO A 139 -0.04 -5.83 -15.21
CA PRO A 139 -0.34 -7.21 -15.01
C PRO A 139 0.29 -7.63 -13.67
N ARG A 140 -0.54 -7.83 -12.68
CA ARG A 140 -0.18 -8.70 -11.57
C ARG A 140 -0.16 -10.11 -12.14
N THR A 141 1.01 -10.73 -12.14
CA THR A 141 1.15 -12.07 -12.69
C THR A 141 0.36 -13.08 -11.83
N ASN A 142 -0.58 -13.79 -12.43
CA ASN A 142 -1.29 -14.97 -11.90
C ASN A 142 -1.69 -14.89 -10.42
N GLN A 143 -2.79 -14.21 -10.14
CA GLN A 143 -3.36 -14.17 -8.79
C GLN A 143 -4.28 -15.35 -8.58
N THR A 144 -4.08 -16.09 -7.51
CA THR A 144 -4.98 -17.19 -7.16
C THR A 144 -5.87 -16.85 -5.96
N ASN A 145 -5.39 -16.11 -4.98
CA ASN A 145 -6.18 -15.69 -3.83
C ASN A 145 -5.58 -14.41 -3.24
N LEU A 146 -6.31 -13.29 -3.28
CA LEU A 146 -5.90 -12.10 -2.56
C LEU A 146 -6.40 -12.14 -1.13
N GLN A 147 -5.50 -11.88 -0.20
CA GLN A 147 -5.84 -11.57 1.18
C GLN A 147 -5.51 -10.12 1.48
N PHE A 148 -6.40 -9.48 2.23
CA PHE A 148 -6.35 -8.07 2.54
C PHE A 148 -6.34 -7.83 4.04
N VAL A 149 -5.70 -6.75 4.46
CA VAL A 149 -5.78 -6.22 5.82
C VAL A 149 -5.81 -4.69 5.78
N ASN A 150 -6.68 -4.08 6.57
CA ASN A 150 -6.68 -2.63 6.75
C ASN A 150 -5.76 -2.26 7.92
N PHE A 151 -4.89 -1.30 7.69
CA PHE A 151 -4.01 -0.74 8.70
C PHE A 151 -4.33 0.75 8.86
N GLU A 152 -4.98 1.10 9.96
CA GLU A 152 -5.26 2.50 10.28
C GLU A 152 -3.94 3.21 10.54
N SER A 153 -3.67 4.27 9.77
CA SER A 153 -2.53 5.14 10.03
C SER A 153 -2.88 6.16 11.12
N THR A 154 -1.90 6.59 11.87
CA THR A 154 -2.06 7.59 12.93
C THR A 154 -2.24 9.01 12.38
N GLY A 155 -2.23 9.22 11.08
CA GLY A 155 -2.20 10.52 10.41
C GLY A 155 -3.52 11.04 9.85
N GLY A 156 -4.68 10.53 10.27
CA GLY A 156 -5.99 11.06 9.82
C GLY A 156 -6.43 10.60 8.42
N GLN A 157 -5.68 9.77 7.75
CA GLN A 157 -6.08 9.12 6.50
C GLN A 157 -7.03 7.95 6.76
N ASN A 158 -7.84 7.60 5.77
CA ASN A 158 -8.82 6.49 5.85
C ASN A 158 -8.19 5.09 6.06
N GLY A 159 -6.95 5.03 6.54
CA GLY A 159 -6.14 3.82 6.64
C GLY A 159 -5.58 3.38 5.30
N THR A 160 -4.64 2.46 5.34
CA THR A 160 -4.05 1.84 4.14
C THR A 160 -4.43 0.38 4.07
N LEU A 161 -4.92 -0.04 2.92
CA LEU A 161 -5.22 -1.43 2.63
C LEU A 161 -3.96 -2.12 2.11
N TYR A 162 -3.47 -3.10 2.84
CA TYR A 162 -2.38 -3.97 2.41
C TYR A 162 -2.92 -5.32 1.93
N PHE A 163 -2.25 -5.91 0.97
CA PHE A 163 -2.68 -7.20 0.43
C PHE A 163 -1.52 -8.02 -0.14
N VAL A 164 -1.75 -9.32 -0.19
CA VAL A 164 -0.82 -10.33 -0.73
C VAL A 164 -1.59 -11.28 -1.65
N ASP A 165 -0.90 -11.89 -2.61
CA ASP A 165 -1.48 -12.76 -3.64
C ASP A 165 -0.70 -14.06 -3.87
N GLY A 166 0.33 -14.33 -3.08
CA GLY A 166 1.17 -15.52 -3.21
C GLY A 166 2.25 -15.45 -4.29
N VAL A 167 2.34 -14.36 -5.05
CA VAL A 167 3.27 -14.23 -6.18
C VAL A 167 4.05 -12.92 -6.15
N ASN A 168 3.35 -11.80 -6.00
CA ASN A 168 3.91 -10.47 -6.09
C ASN A 168 4.43 -9.98 -4.73
N LYS A 169 4.99 -8.77 -4.71
CA LYS A 169 5.28 -8.04 -3.48
C LYS A 169 3.98 -7.68 -2.77
N ILE A 170 4.09 -7.32 -1.50
CA ILE A 170 2.95 -6.77 -0.75
C ILE A 170 2.49 -5.49 -1.45
N GLY A 171 1.20 -5.44 -1.78
CA GLY A 171 0.59 -4.25 -2.34
C GLY A 171 0.01 -3.36 -1.25
N GLU A 172 0.07 -2.06 -1.45
CA GLU A 172 -0.61 -1.06 -0.63
C GLU A 172 -1.54 -0.21 -1.48
N PHE A 173 -2.72 0.06 -0.95
CA PHE A 173 -3.73 0.90 -1.58
C PHE A 173 -4.33 1.84 -0.55
N TYR A 174 -4.49 3.11 -0.89
CA TYR A 174 -5.23 4.06 -0.07
C TYR A 174 -5.92 5.13 -0.92
N ILE A 175 -6.85 5.83 -0.29
CA ILE A 175 -7.59 6.95 -0.88
C ILE A 175 -7.22 8.20 -0.10
N HIS A 176 -6.71 9.20 -0.81
CA HIS A 176 -6.44 10.53 -0.26
C HIS A 176 -7.73 11.27 0.08
N ASP A 177 -7.65 12.29 0.94
CA ASP A 177 -8.78 13.14 1.32
C ASP A 177 -9.39 13.89 0.13
N ASP A 178 -8.62 14.11 -0.94
CA ASP A 178 -9.12 14.68 -2.20
C ASP A 178 -9.82 13.66 -3.11
N GLY A 179 -9.91 12.39 -2.68
CA GLY A 179 -10.55 11.31 -3.41
C GLY A 179 -9.67 10.66 -4.48
N THR A 180 -8.39 11.01 -4.56
CA THR A 180 -7.46 10.31 -5.46
C THR A 180 -7.06 8.95 -4.91
N TYR A 181 -6.81 7.99 -5.81
CA TYR A 181 -6.47 6.61 -5.45
C TYR A 181 -4.99 6.35 -5.66
N HIS A 182 -4.37 5.69 -4.68
CA HIS A 182 -2.97 5.29 -4.73
C HIS A 182 -2.84 3.80 -4.61
N PHE A 183 -2.07 3.20 -5.52
CA PHE A 183 -1.70 1.80 -5.45
C PHE A 183 -0.21 1.63 -5.79
N GLU A 184 0.51 0.98 -4.92
CA GLU A 184 1.90 0.62 -5.12
C GLU A 184 2.21 -0.77 -4.54
N GLU A 185 3.26 -1.40 -5.06
CA GLU A 185 3.90 -2.53 -4.40
C GLU A 185 5.04 -2.00 -3.52
N LEU A 186 5.17 -2.52 -2.30
CA LEU A 186 6.24 -2.12 -1.39
C LEU A 186 7.60 -2.34 -2.04
N THR A 187 8.35 -1.25 -2.21
CA THR A 187 9.65 -1.27 -2.91
C THR A 187 10.80 -1.69 -2.01
N ARG A 188 10.67 -1.46 -0.71
CA ARG A 188 11.68 -1.90 0.26
C ARG A 188 11.51 -3.39 0.52
N SER A 189 12.58 -4.05 0.93
CA SER A 189 12.79 -5.48 1.25
C SER A 189 11.59 -6.22 1.84
N SER A 190 10.41 -5.99 1.29
CA SER A 190 9.21 -6.72 1.67
C SER A 190 9.31 -8.16 1.18
N PRO A 191 8.83 -9.12 1.95
CA PRO A 191 8.75 -10.50 1.51
C PRO A 191 7.93 -10.62 0.24
N ILE A 192 8.45 -11.32 -0.77
CA ILE A 192 7.78 -11.54 -2.07
C ILE A 192 7.08 -12.89 -2.04
N GLY A 193 5.89 -12.97 -2.64
CA GLY A 193 5.17 -14.23 -2.81
C GLY A 193 4.49 -14.74 -1.54
N CYS A 194 4.20 -13.86 -0.57
CA CYS A 194 3.38 -14.23 0.57
C CYS A 194 1.90 -14.38 0.16
N SER A 195 1.25 -15.40 0.67
CA SER A 195 -0.18 -15.69 0.43
C SER A 195 -1.07 -15.45 1.66
N LEU A 196 -0.47 -15.16 2.80
CA LEU A 196 -1.14 -14.92 4.07
C LEU A 196 -0.75 -13.56 4.62
N ILE A 197 -1.73 -12.79 5.06
CA ILE A 197 -1.55 -11.48 5.68
C ILE A 197 -2.51 -11.30 6.84
N GLU A 198 -2.02 -10.69 7.94
CA GLU A 198 -2.83 -10.34 9.10
C GLU A 198 -2.25 -9.12 9.80
N ARG A 199 -3.08 -8.33 10.47
CA ARG A 199 -2.65 -7.23 11.35
C ARG A 199 -2.58 -7.72 12.78
N TYR A 200 -1.44 -7.51 13.43
CA TYR A 200 -1.27 -7.84 14.84
C TYR A 200 -0.37 -6.81 15.55
N THR A 201 -0.85 -6.25 16.66
CA THR A 201 -0.11 -5.31 17.50
C THR A 201 0.64 -4.22 16.72
N GLU A 202 -0.09 -3.46 15.89
CA GLU A 202 0.44 -2.35 15.09
C GLU A 202 1.54 -2.77 14.09
N ARG A 203 1.49 -4.02 13.62
CA ARG A 203 2.36 -4.61 12.60
C ARG A 203 1.55 -5.32 11.56
N ILE A 204 2.11 -5.44 10.38
CA ILE A 204 1.65 -6.40 9.38
C ILE A 204 2.48 -7.67 9.54
N ILE A 205 1.78 -8.77 9.55
CA ILE A 205 2.34 -10.13 9.61
C ILE A 205 2.02 -10.80 8.28
N VAL A 206 3.03 -11.37 7.62
CA VAL A 206 2.85 -12.09 6.36
C VAL A 206 3.58 -13.43 6.38
N SER A 207 3.05 -14.40 5.64
CA SER A 207 3.62 -15.74 5.51
C SER A 207 3.12 -16.45 4.25
N GLY A 208 3.36 -17.75 4.15
CA GLY A 208 2.87 -18.59 3.06
C GLY A 208 3.68 -18.43 1.77
N GLN A 209 4.96 -18.10 1.88
CA GLN A 209 5.89 -18.15 0.75
C GLN A 209 6.19 -19.61 0.36
N THR A 210 6.17 -19.90 -0.94
CA THR A 210 6.57 -21.21 -1.44
C THR A 210 8.06 -21.54 -1.15
N ALA A 211 8.92 -20.51 -1.24
CA ALA A 211 10.37 -20.68 -1.02
C ALA A 211 10.73 -20.85 0.47
N ASN A 212 9.97 -20.24 1.37
CA ASN A 212 10.22 -20.23 2.80
C ASN A 212 8.91 -20.50 3.56
N PRO A 213 8.36 -21.72 3.49
CA PRO A 213 6.99 -21.99 3.95
C PRO A 213 6.82 -21.95 5.47
N SER A 214 7.90 -22.06 6.24
CA SER A 214 7.89 -21.98 7.71
C SER A 214 8.11 -20.59 8.27
N LEU A 215 8.42 -19.59 7.42
CA LEU A 215 8.72 -18.25 7.91
C LEU A 215 7.47 -17.39 8.02
N VAL A 216 7.38 -16.70 9.15
CA VAL A 216 6.39 -15.67 9.45
C VAL A 216 7.13 -14.35 9.61
N TYR A 217 6.94 -13.43 8.67
CA TYR A 217 7.57 -12.12 8.67
C TYR A 217 6.69 -11.11 9.38
N TYR A 218 7.31 -10.12 10.02
CA TYR A 218 6.59 -9.01 10.66
C TYR A 218 7.26 -7.68 10.34
N SER A 219 6.44 -6.66 10.05
CA SER A 219 6.90 -5.31 9.79
C SER A 219 7.39 -4.62 11.08
N THR A 220 8.08 -3.49 10.92
CA THR A 220 8.33 -2.56 12.01
C THR A 220 7.01 -2.08 12.61
N ARG A 221 6.98 -1.87 13.93
CA ARG A 221 5.80 -1.37 14.63
C ARG A 221 5.40 0.01 14.12
N LEU A 222 4.12 0.24 13.83
CA LEU A 222 3.55 1.46 13.24
C LEU A 222 4.08 1.81 11.84
N LYS A 223 4.92 0.95 11.25
CA LYS A 223 5.43 1.09 9.88
C LYS A 223 5.12 -0.18 9.09
N PRO A 224 3.89 -0.34 8.64
CA PRO A 224 3.43 -1.56 7.97
C PRO A 224 4.19 -1.85 6.66
N TYR A 225 4.78 -0.84 6.06
CA TYR A 225 5.57 -0.91 4.83
C TYR A 225 7.05 -1.30 5.03
N GLU A 226 7.55 -1.35 6.29
CA GLU A 226 8.97 -1.58 6.60
C GLU A 226 9.19 -2.98 7.17
N PHE A 227 9.79 -3.86 6.37
CA PHE A 227 10.16 -5.23 6.76
C PHE A 227 11.68 -5.37 7.02
N GLU A 228 12.42 -4.28 6.93
CA GLU A 228 13.83 -4.16 7.32
C GLU A 228 13.96 -3.14 8.45
N GLY A 229 14.80 -3.40 9.40
CA GLY A 229 15.01 -2.48 10.50
C GLY A 229 15.13 -3.22 11.83
N ALA A 230 15.53 -2.50 12.87
CA ALA A 230 15.82 -3.09 14.18
C ALA A 230 14.62 -3.76 14.85
N SER A 231 13.40 -3.44 14.44
CA SER A 231 12.18 -3.99 15.03
C SER A 231 11.32 -4.82 14.07
N ALA A 232 11.70 -4.92 12.80
CA ALA A 232 11.15 -5.89 11.84
C ALA A 232 11.93 -7.21 11.89
N GLY A 233 11.39 -8.27 11.30
CA GLY A 233 12.09 -9.54 11.23
C GLY A 233 11.19 -10.69 10.81
N PHE A 234 11.61 -11.90 11.18
CA PHE A 234 10.83 -13.10 10.95
C PHE A 234 10.97 -14.08 12.12
N ILE A 235 10.03 -15.02 12.19
CA ILE A 235 10.04 -16.16 13.09
C ILE A 235 9.98 -17.41 12.21
N ASP A 236 10.86 -18.37 12.44
CA ASP A 236 10.76 -19.70 11.85
C ASP A 236 9.97 -20.60 12.81
N VAL A 237 8.81 -21.06 12.38
CA VAL A 237 7.94 -21.95 13.18
C VAL A 237 8.27 -23.43 12.99
N GLY A 238 9.21 -23.73 12.09
CA GLY A 238 9.72 -25.10 11.87
C GLY A 238 8.80 -25.99 11.06
N ASP A 239 7.64 -25.54 10.61
CA ASP A 239 6.69 -26.29 9.80
C ASP A 239 5.96 -25.38 8.81
N ILE A 240 5.31 -25.95 7.80
CA ILE A 240 4.60 -25.19 6.76
C ILE A 240 3.44 -24.41 7.36
N VAL A 241 3.49 -23.09 7.26
CA VAL A 241 2.39 -22.21 7.68
C VAL A 241 1.26 -22.30 6.66
N THR A 242 0.08 -22.69 7.14
CA THR A 242 -1.13 -22.83 6.34
C THR A 242 -2.17 -21.76 6.60
N GLY A 243 -2.00 -21.00 7.69
CA GLY A 243 -2.88 -19.90 8.04
C GLY A 243 -2.31 -19.06 9.18
N ILE A 244 -2.67 -17.81 9.19
CA ILE A 244 -2.43 -16.87 10.29
C ILE A 244 -3.74 -16.14 10.61
N LYS A 245 -4.05 -15.96 11.89
CA LYS A 245 -5.25 -15.23 12.30
C LYS A 245 -5.08 -14.64 13.70
N VAL A 246 -5.58 -13.43 13.87
CA VAL A 246 -5.67 -12.82 15.20
C VAL A 246 -6.95 -13.29 15.87
N PHE A 247 -6.81 -13.84 17.06
CA PHE A 247 -7.94 -14.17 17.93
C PHE A 247 -7.73 -13.52 19.29
N ARG A 248 -8.61 -12.63 19.70
CA ARG A 248 -8.44 -11.76 20.85
C ARG A 248 -7.11 -10.98 20.74
N ASN A 249 -6.21 -11.15 21.71
CA ASN A 249 -4.91 -10.48 21.72
C ASN A 249 -3.74 -11.42 21.36
N SER A 250 -4.02 -12.50 20.64
CA SER A 250 -3.03 -13.51 20.27
C SER A 250 -3.01 -13.72 18.76
N LEU A 251 -1.82 -13.82 18.20
CA LEU A 251 -1.62 -14.30 16.83
C LEU A 251 -1.60 -15.82 16.86
N ILE A 252 -2.51 -16.45 16.13
CA ILE A 252 -2.56 -17.90 15.97
C ILE A 252 -1.95 -18.24 14.61
N ILE A 253 -1.00 -19.15 14.61
CA ILE A 253 -0.33 -19.65 13.42
C ILE A 253 -0.75 -21.11 13.26
N PHE A 254 -1.31 -21.44 12.11
CA PHE A 254 -1.70 -22.80 11.75
C PHE A 254 -0.60 -23.41 10.90
N CYS A 255 -0.11 -24.56 11.32
CA CYS A 255 0.90 -25.34 10.61
C CYS A 255 0.32 -26.64 10.08
N LYS A 256 1.05 -27.30 9.18
CA LYS A 256 0.62 -28.56 8.55
C LYS A 256 1.00 -29.76 9.39
#